data_2b8dfbdcd4817d478d42f6ebe3a2c56a
#
_entry.id   2b8dfbdcd4817d478d42f6ebe3a2c56a
#
_cell.length_a   1.000
_cell.length_b   1.000
_cell.length_c   1.000
_cell.angle_alpha   90.00
_cell.angle_beta   90.00
_cell.angle_gamma   90.00
#
_symmetry.space_group_name_H-M   'P 1'
#
loop_
_entity.id
_entity.type
_entity.pdbx_description
1 polymer ?
#
loop_
_entity_poly.entity_id
_entity_poly.type
_entity_poly.pdbx_seq_one_letter_code
_entity_poly.pdbx_strand_id
1 'polypeptide(L)'
;YNKQAKPIALKAYSAVGPSAMDDTYSGTRVITQAVKLPKELGEFMYNKYKEDKNYYKDASAFIKNVLKGIYVQSTHGDGTILYINNITLRLYYDLMLESSSGKKDSLSSRFYDFAATKEVIQANHFKNDNRLNDLVENPNRTYIKSPAGIFTEAIFPIAEIYSEHKNDTLNGVNVSF
;
A
#
# COMPACT_ATOMS: atom_id res chain seq x y z
N TYR A 1 -0.43 -1.24 16.44
CA TYR A 1 -1.37 -2.08 15.70
C TYR A 1 -1.70 -3.34 16.50
N ASN A 2 -3.00 -3.58 16.73
CA ASN A 2 -3.48 -4.76 17.45
C ASN A 2 -3.86 -5.86 16.45
N LYS A 3 -3.00 -6.88 16.31
CA LYS A 3 -3.20 -8.02 15.40
C LYS A 3 -4.41 -8.90 15.75
N GLN A 4 -4.92 -8.80 16.98
CA GLN A 4 -6.06 -9.57 17.46
C GLN A 4 -7.40 -8.85 17.29
N ALA A 5 -7.38 -7.59 16.88
CA ALA A 5 -8.61 -6.85 16.64
C ALA A 5 -9.34 -7.43 15.42
N LYS A 6 -10.68 -7.52 15.52
CA LYS A 6 -11.50 -7.85 14.36
C LYS A 6 -11.27 -6.81 13.26
N PRO A 7 -11.18 -7.24 11.97
CA PRO A 7 -11.12 -6.30 10.88
C PRO A 7 -12.40 -5.44 10.85
N ILE A 8 -12.26 -4.16 10.58
CA ILE A 8 -13.38 -3.23 10.47
C ILE A 8 -14.21 -3.54 9.23
N ALA A 9 -13.58 -4.01 8.16
CA ALA A 9 -14.24 -4.44 6.95
C ALA A 9 -13.41 -5.52 6.25
N LEU A 10 -14.10 -6.37 5.49
CA LEU A 10 -13.52 -7.42 4.65
C LEU A 10 -14.09 -7.28 3.24
N LYS A 11 -13.23 -7.44 2.23
CA LYS A 11 -13.66 -7.46 0.83
C LYS A 11 -12.86 -8.47 0.05
N ALA A 12 -13.58 -9.34 -0.67
CA ALA A 12 -12.98 -10.14 -1.72
C ALA A 12 -12.81 -9.30 -2.98
N TYR A 13 -11.72 -9.49 -3.69
CA TYR A 13 -11.46 -8.83 -4.98
C TYR A 13 -10.77 -9.80 -5.92
N SER A 14 -10.86 -9.53 -7.23
CA SER A 14 -10.10 -10.22 -8.24
C SER A 14 -9.15 -9.24 -8.94
N ALA A 15 -7.89 -9.66 -9.12
CA ALA A 15 -6.94 -8.89 -9.90
C ALA A 15 -7.25 -8.87 -11.42
N VAL A 16 -8.17 -9.73 -11.86
CA VAL A 16 -8.54 -9.94 -13.27
C VAL A 16 -10.06 -9.75 -13.41
N GLY A 17 -10.62 -8.69 -12.88
CA GLY A 17 -12.06 -8.46 -12.90
C GLY A 17 -12.50 -7.30 -13.79
N PRO A 18 -13.81 -7.23 -14.14
CA PRO A 18 -14.38 -6.14 -14.93
C PRO A 18 -14.37 -4.79 -14.23
N SER A 19 -14.03 -4.74 -12.93
CA SER A 19 -13.86 -3.49 -12.17
C SER A 19 -12.47 -2.85 -12.36
N ALA A 20 -11.61 -3.45 -13.20
CA ALA A 20 -10.38 -2.80 -13.59
C ALA A 20 -10.71 -1.68 -14.58
N MET A 21 -10.51 -0.44 -14.17
CA MET A 21 -10.55 0.67 -15.11
C MET A 21 -9.33 0.60 -16.01
N ASP A 22 -9.59 0.54 -17.32
CA ASP A 22 -8.53 0.70 -18.32
C ASP A 22 -8.21 2.18 -18.40
N ASP A 23 -7.05 2.58 -17.91
CA ASP A 23 -6.51 3.89 -18.22
C ASP A 23 -5.90 3.81 -19.62
N THR A 24 -6.75 4.03 -20.62
CA THR A 24 -6.38 3.99 -22.03
C THR A 24 -5.34 5.06 -22.41
N TYR A 25 -5.11 6.03 -21.53
CA TYR A 25 -4.14 7.11 -21.78
C TYR A 25 -2.71 6.75 -21.42
N SER A 26 -2.51 5.90 -20.41
CA SER A 26 -1.17 5.49 -19.93
C SER A 26 -0.81 4.05 -20.28
N GLY A 27 -1.72 3.28 -20.82
CA GLY A 27 -1.54 1.84 -21.04
C GLY A 27 -1.42 1.04 -19.73
N THR A 28 -1.67 1.68 -18.59
CA THR A 28 -1.57 1.07 -17.26
C THR A 28 -2.96 0.73 -16.75
N ARG A 29 -3.15 -0.54 -16.42
CA ARG A 29 -4.41 -1.01 -15.85
C ARG A 29 -4.47 -0.65 -14.36
N VAL A 30 -5.36 0.26 -13.99
CA VAL A 30 -5.60 0.65 -12.60
C VAL A 30 -6.83 -0.09 -12.06
N ILE A 31 -6.65 -0.82 -10.97
CA ILE A 31 -7.74 -1.51 -10.26
C ILE A 31 -8.11 -0.69 -9.03
N THR A 32 -9.33 -0.15 -9.03
CA THR A 32 -9.86 0.56 -7.88
C THR A 32 -10.73 -0.36 -7.03
N GLN A 33 -10.42 -0.45 -5.75
CA GLN A 33 -11.20 -1.21 -4.78
C GLN A 33 -11.79 -0.26 -3.73
N ALA A 34 -13.10 -0.19 -3.66
CA ALA A 34 -13.80 0.55 -2.61
C ALA A 34 -14.30 -0.41 -1.53
N VAL A 35 -14.02 -0.07 -0.27
CA VAL A 35 -14.45 -0.83 0.91
C VAL A 35 -15.34 0.07 1.74
N LYS A 36 -16.59 -0.37 1.96
CA LYS A 36 -17.52 0.36 2.82
C LYS A 36 -17.14 0.14 4.28
N LEU A 37 -16.89 1.22 4.99
CA LEU A 37 -16.59 1.22 6.42
C LEU A 37 -17.86 1.48 7.24
N PRO A 38 -17.87 1.08 8.53
CA PRO A 38 -19.00 1.34 9.43
C PRO A 38 -19.27 2.84 9.58
N LYS A 39 -20.55 3.19 9.71
CA LYS A 39 -21.00 4.57 9.89
C LYS A 39 -20.44 5.21 11.17
N GLU A 40 -20.25 4.41 12.19
CA GLU A 40 -19.73 4.82 13.51
C GLU A 40 -18.34 5.46 13.41
N LEU A 41 -17.52 5.04 12.42
CA LEU A 41 -16.24 5.70 12.15
C LEU A 41 -16.45 7.14 11.65
N GLY A 42 -17.40 7.36 10.77
CA GLY A 42 -17.73 8.69 10.28
C GLY A 42 -18.29 9.59 11.41
N GLU A 43 -19.16 9.05 12.25
CA GLU A 43 -19.70 9.74 13.40
C GLU A 43 -18.60 10.10 14.42
N PHE A 44 -17.66 9.17 14.67
CA PHE A 44 -16.50 9.44 15.51
C PHE A 44 -15.65 10.59 14.94
N MET A 45 -15.35 10.57 13.66
CA MET A 45 -14.58 11.63 13.00
C MET A 45 -15.30 12.97 13.10
N TYR A 46 -16.61 13.00 12.87
CA TYR A 46 -17.40 14.22 12.99
C TYR A 46 -17.42 14.78 14.44
N ASN A 47 -17.52 13.90 15.43
CA ASN A 47 -17.47 14.31 16.84
C ASN A 47 -16.10 14.88 17.20
N LYS A 48 -15.01 14.32 16.67
CA LYS A 48 -13.65 14.88 16.82
C LYS A 48 -13.53 16.26 16.18
N TYR A 49 -14.16 16.49 15.04
CA TYR A 49 -14.20 17.81 14.42
C TYR A 49 -14.98 18.84 15.28
N LYS A 50 -16.07 18.42 15.93
CA LYS A 50 -16.82 19.29 16.84
C LYS A 50 -16.07 19.57 18.13
N GLU A 51 -15.28 18.62 18.62
CA GLU A 51 -14.44 18.77 19.80
C GLU A 51 -13.38 19.86 19.60
N ASP A 52 -12.59 19.74 18.53
CA ASP A 52 -11.60 20.75 18.14
C ASP A 52 -11.30 20.68 16.64
N LYS A 53 -11.63 21.74 15.90
CA LYS A 53 -11.37 21.87 14.47
C LYS A 53 -9.88 21.80 14.12
N ASN A 54 -8.99 22.16 15.06
CA ASN A 54 -7.55 22.12 14.85
C ASN A 54 -7.02 20.69 14.69
N TYR A 55 -7.76 19.65 15.07
CA TYR A 55 -7.40 18.27 14.80
C TYR A 55 -7.33 17.96 13.28
N TYR A 56 -7.93 18.80 12.47
CA TYR A 56 -8.00 18.67 11.00
C TYR A 56 -7.15 19.67 10.24
N LYS A 57 -6.31 20.46 10.93
CA LYS A 57 -5.52 21.53 10.31
C LYS A 57 -4.38 21.01 9.42
N ASP A 58 -3.79 19.87 9.80
CA ASP A 58 -2.67 19.22 9.10
C ASP A 58 -2.64 17.71 9.37
N ALA A 59 -1.82 16.97 8.61
CA ALA A 59 -1.70 15.52 8.72
C ALA A 59 -1.23 15.06 10.11
N SER A 60 -0.32 15.78 10.75
CA SER A 60 0.21 15.43 12.07
C SER A 60 -0.86 15.53 13.15
N ALA A 61 -1.62 16.63 13.16
CA ALA A 61 -2.73 16.82 14.10
C ALA A 61 -3.84 15.77 13.89
N PHE A 62 -4.15 15.46 12.63
CA PHE A 62 -5.14 14.44 12.29
C PHE A 62 -4.73 13.05 12.77
N ILE A 63 -3.50 12.62 12.48
CA ILE A 63 -2.97 11.31 12.89
C ILE A 63 -2.93 11.19 14.42
N LYS A 64 -2.54 12.24 15.10
CA LYS A 64 -2.44 12.23 16.57
C LYS A 64 -3.80 12.13 17.26
N ASN A 65 -4.82 12.84 16.76
CA ASN A 65 -6.06 13.08 17.50
C ASN A 65 -7.29 12.38 16.91
N VAL A 66 -7.27 12.04 15.62
CA VAL A 66 -8.45 11.49 14.92
C VAL A 66 -8.21 10.05 14.48
N LEU A 67 -7.32 9.81 13.52
CA LEU A 67 -7.10 8.48 12.96
C LEU A 67 -5.60 8.20 12.83
N LYS A 68 -5.10 7.29 13.65
CA LYS A 68 -3.66 6.97 13.73
C LYS A 68 -3.12 6.26 12.50
N GLY A 69 -3.97 5.66 11.68
CA GLY A 69 -3.59 5.00 10.46
C GLY A 69 -4.59 3.93 10.01
N ILE A 70 -4.32 3.36 8.85
CA ILE A 70 -5.09 2.27 8.26
C ILE A 70 -4.15 1.09 8.06
N TYR A 71 -4.58 -0.08 8.48
CA TYR A 71 -3.88 -1.33 8.26
C TYR A 71 -4.67 -2.19 7.28
N VAL A 72 -4.00 -2.63 6.22
CA VAL A 72 -4.57 -3.52 5.20
C VAL A 72 -3.81 -4.83 5.22
N GLN A 73 -4.50 -5.94 5.27
CA GLN A 73 -3.92 -7.27 5.29
C GLN A 73 -4.66 -8.19 4.32
N SER A 74 -3.92 -8.96 3.53
CA SER A 74 -4.46 -10.11 2.80
C SER A 74 -4.72 -11.23 3.80
N THR A 75 -5.93 -11.81 3.77
CA THR A 75 -6.34 -12.92 4.65
C THR A 75 -6.44 -14.25 3.92
N HIS A 76 -6.63 -14.22 2.60
CA HIS A 76 -6.78 -15.38 1.74
C HIS A 76 -6.08 -15.11 0.40
N GLY A 77 -5.67 -16.20 -0.25
CA GLY A 77 -4.91 -16.15 -1.49
C GLY A 77 -3.41 -16.04 -1.24
N ASP A 78 -2.65 -16.63 -2.13
CA ASP A 78 -1.21 -16.63 -2.14
C ASP A 78 -0.66 -16.32 -3.54
N GLY A 79 0.63 -16.03 -3.61
CA GLY A 79 1.34 -15.84 -4.89
C GLY A 79 1.09 -14.50 -5.57
N THR A 80 0.35 -13.55 -4.96
CA THR A 80 0.14 -12.22 -5.53
C THR A 80 0.58 -11.11 -4.59
N ILE A 81 1.39 -10.20 -5.09
CA ILE A 81 1.78 -8.97 -4.40
C ILE A 81 0.97 -7.83 -4.99
N LEU A 82 0.26 -7.11 -4.12
CA LEU A 82 -0.49 -5.92 -4.51
C LEU A 82 0.33 -4.68 -4.28
N TYR A 83 0.50 -3.91 -5.33
CA TYR A 83 1.04 -2.55 -5.25
C TYR A 83 -0.12 -1.57 -5.07
N ILE A 84 -0.19 -0.95 -3.90
CA ILE A 84 -1.22 0.03 -3.59
C ILE A 84 -0.63 1.42 -3.86
N ASN A 85 -1.06 2.04 -4.95
CA ASN A 85 -0.58 3.35 -5.35
C ASN A 85 -1.19 4.47 -4.52
N ASN A 86 -2.48 4.35 -4.20
CA ASN A 86 -3.22 5.36 -3.45
C ASN A 86 -4.17 4.73 -2.45
N ILE A 87 -4.25 5.32 -1.27
CA ILE A 87 -5.28 5.04 -0.27
C ILE A 87 -5.98 6.35 0.04
N THR A 88 -7.30 6.36 -0.14
CA THR A 88 -8.15 7.51 0.19
C THR A 88 -9.28 7.05 1.08
N LEU A 89 -9.40 7.68 2.25
CA LEU A 89 -10.58 7.54 3.10
C LEU A 89 -11.57 8.64 2.71
N ARG A 90 -12.74 8.25 2.17
CA ARG A 90 -13.80 9.18 1.77
C ARG A 90 -14.92 9.17 2.77
N LEU A 91 -15.20 10.33 3.35
CA LEU A 91 -16.30 10.56 4.27
C LEU A 91 -17.45 11.22 3.51
N TYR A 92 -18.57 10.52 3.38
CA TYR A 92 -19.82 11.08 2.85
C TYR A 92 -20.66 11.64 3.98
N TYR A 93 -21.23 12.81 3.77
CA TYR A 93 -22.12 13.47 4.73
C TYR A 93 -23.17 14.31 4.02
N ASP A 94 -24.28 14.52 4.71
CA ASP A 94 -25.35 15.37 4.24
C ASP A 94 -25.34 16.69 5.02
N LEU A 95 -25.47 17.79 4.30
CA LEU A 95 -25.51 19.13 4.84
C LEU A 95 -26.86 19.76 4.56
N MET A 96 -27.51 20.24 5.61
CA MET A 96 -28.72 21.06 5.47
C MET A 96 -28.32 22.47 5.05
N LEU A 97 -28.78 22.89 3.90
CA LEU A 97 -28.56 24.23 3.38
C LEU A 97 -29.71 25.16 3.81
N GLU A 98 -29.35 26.40 4.10
CA GLU A 98 -30.33 27.46 4.34
C GLU A 98 -30.68 28.13 3.02
N SER A 99 -31.98 28.30 2.76
CA SER A 99 -32.47 29.10 1.66
C SER A 99 -32.26 30.59 1.95
N SER A 100 -32.39 31.44 0.93
CA SER A 100 -32.34 32.90 1.09
C SER A 100 -33.35 33.48 2.08
N SER A 101 -34.36 32.69 2.42
CA SER A 101 -35.38 33.05 3.47
C SER A 101 -34.98 32.61 4.88
N GLY A 102 -33.77 32.02 5.08
CA GLY A 102 -33.32 31.53 6.39
C GLY A 102 -33.90 30.18 6.81
N LYS A 103 -34.65 29.53 5.93
CA LYS A 103 -35.27 28.23 6.18
C LYS A 103 -34.32 27.11 5.75
N LYS A 104 -34.06 26.13 6.63
CA LYS A 104 -33.29 24.93 6.32
C LYS A 104 -34.23 23.92 5.63
N ASP A 105 -34.23 23.87 4.31
CA ASP A 105 -35.17 23.08 3.53
C ASP A 105 -34.53 22.24 2.43
N SER A 106 -33.21 22.36 2.24
CA SER A 106 -32.50 21.63 1.19
C SER A 106 -31.38 20.78 1.76
N LEU A 107 -31.36 19.48 1.39
CA LEU A 107 -30.32 18.52 1.76
C LEU A 107 -29.32 18.41 0.61
N SER A 108 -28.04 18.65 0.90
CA SER A 108 -26.95 18.51 -0.07
C SER A 108 -25.98 17.43 0.38
N SER A 109 -25.88 16.35 -0.39
CA SER A 109 -24.90 15.29 -0.14
C SER A 109 -23.52 15.75 -0.60
N ARG A 110 -22.53 15.59 0.26
CA ARG A 110 -21.15 15.99 0.08
C ARG A 110 -20.19 14.89 0.49
N PHE A 111 -18.93 15.04 0.11
CA PHE A 111 -17.87 14.17 0.60
C PHE A 111 -16.61 14.98 0.91
N TYR A 112 -15.77 14.38 1.75
CA TYR A 112 -14.43 14.87 2.05
C TYR A 112 -13.43 13.71 1.95
N ASP A 113 -12.31 13.94 1.28
CA ASP A 113 -11.26 12.96 1.05
C ASP A 113 -10.05 13.20 1.93
N PHE A 114 -9.63 12.14 2.61
CA PHE A 114 -8.38 12.05 3.36
C PHE A 114 -7.44 11.11 2.60
N ALA A 115 -6.51 11.68 1.85
CA ALA A 115 -5.56 10.91 1.05
C ALA A 115 -4.27 10.62 1.82
N ALA A 116 -3.76 9.40 1.70
CA ALA A 116 -2.44 9.06 2.20
C ALA A 116 -1.38 9.64 1.26
N THR A 117 -0.73 10.72 1.69
CA THR A 117 0.34 11.41 0.95
C THR A 117 1.72 11.03 1.48
N LYS A 118 2.77 11.68 0.95
CA LYS A 118 4.17 11.51 1.41
C LYS A 118 4.40 11.88 2.89
N GLU A 119 3.48 12.63 3.49
CA GLU A 119 3.56 13.10 4.87
C GLU A 119 3.20 12.01 5.90
N VAL A 120 2.61 10.92 5.45
CA VAL A 120 2.26 9.80 6.32
C VAL A 120 3.26 8.67 6.20
N ILE A 121 3.54 7.99 7.32
CA ILE A 121 4.43 6.83 7.34
C ILE A 121 3.73 5.68 6.61
N GLN A 122 4.39 5.17 5.58
CA GLN A 122 3.95 3.99 4.84
C GLN A 122 4.93 2.86 5.10
N ALA A 123 4.44 1.73 5.57
CA ALA A 123 5.26 0.57 5.88
C ALA A 123 4.61 -0.71 5.34
N ASN A 124 5.43 -1.57 4.76
CA ASN A 124 5.01 -2.88 4.28
C ASN A 124 5.57 -3.98 5.18
N HIS A 125 4.79 -5.02 5.41
CA HIS A 125 5.23 -6.22 6.11
C HIS A 125 4.93 -7.45 5.25
N PHE A 126 5.99 -8.14 4.83
CA PHE A 126 5.90 -9.40 4.10
C PHE A 126 6.24 -10.55 5.05
N LYS A 127 5.36 -11.53 5.10
CA LYS A 127 5.61 -12.78 5.83
C LYS A 127 6.00 -13.85 4.83
N ASN A 128 7.22 -14.33 4.96
CA ASN A 128 7.69 -15.50 4.21
C ASN A 128 7.44 -16.77 5.04
N ASP A 129 7.20 -17.88 4.37
CA ASP A 129 7.13 -19.20 4.99
C ASP A 129 8.49 -19.95 4.92
N ASN A 130 8.53 -21.15 5.47
CA ASN A 130 9.77 -21.94 5.54
C ASN A 130 10.25 -22.44 4.16
N ARG A 131 9.41 -22.39 3.12
CA ARG A 131 9.80 -22.76 1.74
C ARG A 131 10.94 -21.90 1.19
N LEU A 132 11.13 -20.70 1.74
CA LEU A 132 12.28 -19.87 1.39
C LEU A 132 13.61 -20.50 1.76
N ASN A 133 13.69 -21.19 2.91
CA ASN A 133 14.90 -21.86 3.34
C ASN A 133 15.25 -23.03 2.40
N ASP A 134 14.23 -23.79 1.99
CA ASP A 134 14.40 -24.90 1.03
C ASP A 134 14.94 -24.40 -0.31
N LEU A 135 14.54 -23.19 -0.75
CA LEU A 135 15.03 -22.57 -1.97
C LEU A 135 16.48 -22.10 -1.84
N VAL A 136 16.85 -21.55 -0.69
CA VAL A 136 18.23 -21.09 -0.42
C VAL A 136 19.22 -22.26 -0.35
N GLU A 137 18.78 -23.38 0.22
CA GLU A 137 19.60 -24.59 0.39
C GLU A 137 19.79 -25.40 -0.91
N ASN A 138 19.12 -25.04 -2.01
CA ASN A 138 19.21 -25.75 -3.25
C ASN A 138 20.58 -25.52 -3.94
N PRO A 139 21.44 -26.55 -4.07
CA PRO A 139 22.81 -26.37 -4.58
C PRO A 139 22.87 -26.15 -6.10
N ASN A 140 21.80 -26.46 -6.82
CA ASN A 140 21.79 -26.45 -8.29
C ASN A 140 21.11 -25.23 -8.91
N ARG A 141 20.47 -24.38 -8.08
CA ARG A 141 19.70 -23.22 -8.55
C ARG A 141 19.79 -22.09 -7.56
N THR A 142 19.87 -20.89 -8.08
CA THR A 142 19.73 -19.66 -7.30
C THR A 142 18.38 -19.02 -7.57
N TYR A 143 17.89 -18.26 -6.60
CA TYR A 143 16.58 -17.64 -6.67
C TYR A 143 16.67 -16.17 -6.25
N ILE A 144 15.89 -15.34 -6.92
CA ILE A 144 15.70 -13.94 -6.55
C ILE A 144 14.24 -13.71 -6.23
N LYS A 145 13.97 -13.15 -5.07
CA LYS A 145 12.61 -12.75 -4.65
C LYS A 145 12.61 -11.33 -4.14
N SER A 146 11.89 -10.46 -4.84
CA SER A 146 11.65 -9.06 -4.44
C SER A 146 10.15 -8.87 -4.10
N PRO A 147 9.78 -7.97 -3.18
CA PRO A 147 10.60 -6.97 -2.50
C PRO A 147 11.31 -7.46 -1.22
N ALA A 148 10.92 -8.55 -0.62
CA ALA A 148 11.58 -9.08 0.57
C ALA A 148 11.76 -10.58 0.44
N GLY A 149 12.97 -11.05 0.46
CA GLY A 149 13.18 -12.47 0.31
C GLY A 149 14.62 -12.89 0.08
N ILE A 150 14.94 -13.43 -1.09
CA ILE A 150 16.21 -14.06 -1.40
C ILE A 150 16.96 -13.19 -2.41
N PHE A 151 18.27 -13.08 -2.21
CA PHE A 151 19.20 -12.49 -3.14
C PHE A 151 20.24 -13.54 -3.55
N THR A 152 20.67 -13.47 -4.79
CA THR A 152 21.77 -14.27 -5.28
C THR A 152 23.07 -13.51 -5.08
N GLU A 153 24.04 -14.11 -4.40
CA GLU A 153 25.40 -13.59 -4.29
C GLU A 153 26.30 -14.37 -5.25
N ALA A 154 27.06 -13.66 -6.06
CA ALA A 154 28.05 -14.23 -6.95
C ALA A 154 29.45 -13.85 -6.47
N ILE A 155 30.26 -14.84 -6.12
CA ILE A 155 31.64 -14.64 -5.69
C ILE A 155 32.56 -15.01 -6.87
N PHE A 156 33.38 -14.06 -7.29
CA PHE A 156 34.32 -14.25 -8.37
C PHE A 156 35.73 -14.43 -7.83
N PRO A 157 36.48 -15.48 -8.24
CA PRO A 157 37.85 -15.68 -7.83
C PRO A 157 38.81 -14.77 -8.59
N ILE A 158 38.68 -13.47 -8.37
CA ILE A 158 39.44 -12.42 -9.10
C ILE A 158 40.94 -12.64 -8.99
N ALA A 159 41.44 -13.05 -7.79
CA ALA A 159 42.87 -13.27 -7.57
C ALA A 159 43.41 -14.41 -8.41
N GLU A 160 42.66 -15.48 -8.62
CA GLU A 160 43.04 -16.63 -9.48
C GLU A 160 43.04 -16.19 -10.92
N ILE A 161 41.98 -15.56 -11.40
CA ILE A 161 41.87 -15.04 -12.76
C ILE A 161 43.03 -14.09 -13.05
N TYR A 162 43.33 -13.17 -12.14
CA TYR A 162 44.44 -12.24 -12.32
C TYR A 162 45.79 -12.96 -12.37
N SER A 163 46.03 -13.98 -11.52
CA SER A 163 47.29 -14.70 -11.48
C SER A 163 47.60 -15.46 -12.77
N GLU A 164 46.57 -16.00 -13.42
CA GLU A 164 46.69 -16.73 -14.69
C GLU A 164 46.84 -15.81 -15.90
N HIS A 165 46.38 -14.55 -15.81
CA HIS A 165 46.33 -13.59 -16.92
C HIS A 165 47.18 -12.32 -16.70
N LYS A 166 48.24 -12.40 -15.89
CA LYS A 166 49.10 -11.25 -15.54
C LYS A 166 49.64 -10.47 -16.72
N ASN A 167 49.89 -11.15 -17.83
CA ASN A 167 50.49 -10.57 -19.01
C ASN A 167 49.47 -10.26 -20.12
N ASP A 168 48.20 -10.51 -19.87
CA ASP A 168 47.15 -10.31 -20.85
C ASP A 168 46.51 -8.91 -20.69
N THR A 169 46.10 -8.32 -21.80
CA THR A 169 45.33 -7.09 -21.80
C THR A 169 43.86 -7.42 -21.85
N LEU A 170 43.12 -7.14 -20.76
CA LEU A 170 41.71 -7.36 -20.70
C LEU A 170 40.94 -6.22 -21.41
N ASN A 171 40.26 -6.56 -22.49
CA ASN A 171 39.44 -5.60 -23.25
C ASN A 171 38.00 -5.44 -22.72
N GLY A 172 37.55 -6.36 -21.89
CA GLY A 172 36.21 -6.32 -21.27
C GLY A 172 35.93 -7.59 -20.48
N VAL A 173 35.04 -7.46 -19.49
CA VAL A 173 34.53 -8.58 -18.71
C VAL A 173 33.01 -8.53 -18.78
N ASN A 174 32.41 -9.63 -19.25
CA ASN A 174 30.96 -9.78 -19.30
C ASN A 174 30.51 -10.94 -18.42
N VAL A 175 29.58 -10.69 -17.53
CA VAL A 175 28.95 -11.73 -16.71
C VAL A 175 27.48 -11.76 -17.07
N SER A 176 27.00 -12.89 -17.58
CA SER A 176 25.60 -13.11 -17.94
C SER A 176 24.95 -14.05 -16.93
N PHE A 177 23.74 -13.67 -16.44
CA PHE A 177 22.94 -14.46 -15.51
C PHE A 177 21.66 -14.95 -16.17
#